data_36563e0eca198999fed4623b025c0f60
#
_entry.id   36563e0eca198999fed4623b025c0f60
#
_cell.length_a   1.000
_cell.length_b   1.000
_cell.length_c   1.000
_cell.angle_alpha   90.00
_cell.angle_beta   90.00
_cell.angle_gamma   90.00
#
_symmetry.space_group_name_H-M   'P 1'
#
loop_
_entity.id
_entity.type
_entity.pdbx_description
1 polymer ?
#
loop_
_entity_poly.entity_id
_entity_poly.type
_entity_poly.pdbx_seq_one_letter_code
_entity_poly.pdbx_strand_id
1 'polypeptide(L)'
;MNDTELDCYLEAGRVAKAVLHSCAAEIKPGVLHTDIFDMVLDKFEAAGVSPSFPPNISINECAAHDTPSPVDDRVFAEGDLVKLDIGTHVEGYIADTAVTINLGDHEKLCEAAQKALDAAISVVKPELVVSEIGCKGRGL
;
A
#
# COMPACT_ATOMS: atom_id res chain seq x y z
N MET A 1 2.24 24.28 -7.07
CA MET A 1 1.89 23.77 -5.74
C MET A 1 2.31 24.83 -4.73
N ASN A 2 1.39 25.29 -3.90
CA ASN A 2 1.67 26.23 -2.82
C ASN A 2 2.01 25.46 -1.52
N ASP A 3 2.45 26.16 -0.46
CA ASP A 3 2.88 25.54 0.79
C ASP A 3 1.76 24.73 1.45
N THR A 4 0.52 25.22 1.43
CA THR A 4 -0.65 24.54 2.00
C THR A 4 -0.96 23.22 1.27
N GLU A 5 -0.86 23.19 -0.06
CA GLU A 5 -1.03 21.97 -0.86
C GLU A 5 0.05 20.93 -0.53
N LEU A 6 1.29 21.39 -0.38
CA LEU A 6 2.42 20.53 0.00
C LEU A 6 2.20 19.94 1.41
N ASP A 7 1.76 20.75 2.36
CA ASP A 7 1.48 20.31 3.74
C ASP A 7 0.38 19.23 3.74
N CYS A 8 -0.67 19.37 2.91
CA CYS A 8 -1.72 18.37 2.78
C CYS A 8 -1.18 17.04 2.23
N TYR A 9 -0.32 17.06 1.19
CA TYR A 9 0.32 15.85 0.69
C TYR A 9 1.23 15.17 1.73
N LEU A 10 2.02 15.96 2.46
CA LEU A 10 2.92 15.45 3.49
C LEU A 10 2.15 14.81 4.64
N GLU A 11 1.05 15.44 5.07
CA GLU A 11 0.22 14.90 6.14
C GLU A 11 -0.51 13.62 5.67
N ALA A 12 -1.10 13.61 4.47
CA ALA A 12 -1.69 12.41 3.90
C ALA A 12 -0.67 11.25 3.83
N GLY A 13 0.54 11.53 3.37
CA GLY A 13 1.62 10.53 3.30
C GLY A 13 2.05 10.03 4.68
N ARG A 14 2.13 10.92 5.66
CA ARG A 14 2.47 10.56 7.05
C ARG A 14 1.43 9.62 7.66
N VAL A 15 0.15 9.94 7.48
CA VAL A 15 -0.96 9.11 8.00
C VAL A 15 -1.00 7.77 7.26
N ALA A 16 -0.98 7.78 5.92
CA ALA A 16 -0.99 6.56 5.11
C ALA A 16 0.12 5.60 5.53
N LYS A 17 1.35 6.09 5.66
CA LYS A 17 2.50 5.29 6.09
C LYS A 17 2.28 4.67 7.48
N ALA A 18 1.82 5.45 8.45
CA ALA A 18 1.60 4.98 9.82
C ALA A 18 0.52 3.89 9.88
N VAL A 19 -0.60 4.09 9.18
CA VAL A 19 -1.69 3.12 9.10
C VAL A 19 -1.23 1.85 8.37
N LEU A 20 -0.56 1.98 7.22
CA LEU A 20 -0.05 0.85 6.44
C LEU A 20 0.82 -0.07 7.28
N HIS A 21 1.86 0.47 7.95
CA HIS A 21 2.76 -0.34 8.76
C HIS A 21 2.06 -0.97 9.97
N SER A 22 1.14 -0.23 10.60
CA SER A 22 0.38 -0.73 11.75
C SER A 22 -0.55 -1.89 11.36
N CYS A 23 -1.24 -1.81 10.22
CA CYS A 23 -2.12 -2.88 9.75
C CYS A 23 -1.33 -4.05 9.19
N ALA A 24 -0.25 -3.81 8.45
CA ALA A 24 0.64 -4.85 7.94
C ALA A 24 1.19 -5.77 9.04
N ALA A 25 1.49 -5.22 10.21
CA ALA A 25 1.99 -5.99 11.36
C ALA A 25 0.98 -6.99 11.94
N GLU A 26 -0.31 -6.80 11.67
CA GLU A 26 -1.39 -7.69 12.12
C GLU A 26 -1.78 -8.73 11.07
N ILE A 27 -1.27 -8.66 9.85
CA ILE A 27 -1.49 -9.68 8.81
C ILE A 27 -0.69 -10.93 9.17
N LYS A 28 -1.43 -11.97 9.61
CA LYS A 28 -0.88 -13.25 10.08
C LYS A 28 -1.82 -14.38 9.64
N PRO A 29 -1.33 -15.61 9.49
CA PRO A 29 -2.19 -16.76 9.22
C PRO A 29 -3.34 -16.86 10.23
N GLY A 30 -4.56 -17.08 9.72
CA GLY A 30 -5.78 -17.19 10.51
C GLY A 30 -6.52 -15.87 10.78
N VAL A 31 -5.95 -14.72 10.48
CA VAL A 31 -6.63 -13.40 10.56
C VAL A 31 -7.55 -13.24 9.35
N LEU A 32 -8.75 -12.70 9.54
CA LEU A 32 -9.71 -12.40 8.46
C LEU A 32 -9.25 -11.22 7.63
N HIS A 33 -9.51 -11.27 6.32
CA HIS A 33 -9.27 -10.11 5.42
C HIS A 33 -10.12 -8.91 5.84
N THR A 34 -11.36 -9.15 6.27
CA THR A 34 -12.27 -8.10 6.75
C THR A 34 -11.77 -7.42 8.02
N ASP A 35 -11.11 -8.14 8.94
CA ASP A 35 -10.54 -7.54 10.15
C ASP A 35 -9.45 -6.50 9.81
N ILE A 36 -8.61 -6.80 8.82
CA ILE A 36 -7.59 -5.85 8.36
C ILE A 36 -8.22 -4.68 7.59
N PHE A 37 -9.24 -4.95 6.77
CA PHE A 37 -9.97 -3.91 6.05
C PHE A 37 -10.61 -2.90 7.02
N ASP A 38 -11.35 -3.38 8.02
CA ASP A 38 -12.00 -2.56 9.03
C ASP A 38 -10.96 -1.80 9.86
N MET A 39 -9.86 -2.46 10.25
CA MET A 39 -8.77 -1.82 10.98
C MET A 39 -8.17 -0.63 10.22
N VAL A 40 -8.03 -0.71 8.90
CA VAL A 40 -7.55 0.41 8.07
C VAL A 40 -8.52 1.58 8.15
N LEU A 41 -9.82 1.32 7.99
CA LEU A 41 -10.85 2.35 8.04
C LEU A 41 -10.93 3.02 9.42
N ASP A 42 -10.93 2.24 10.49
CA ASP A 42 -10.95 2.74 11.87
C ASP A 42 -9.74 3.64 12.16
N LYS A 43 -8.56 3.27 11.67
CA LYS A 43 -7.33 4.07 11.87
C LYS A 43 -7.36 5.37 11.06
N PHE A 44 -7.91 5.37 9.85
CA PHE A 44 -8.11 6.59 9.08
C PHE A 44 -9.11 7.52 9.77
N GLU A 45 -10.23 6.98 10.25
CA GLU A 45 -11.21 7.77 11.02
C GLU A 45 -10.59 8.36 12.29
N ALA A 46 -9.86 7.56 13.06
CA ALA A 46 -9.15 8.02 14.27
C ALA A 46 -8.09 9.10 13.98
N ALA A 47 -7.50 9.09 12.77
CA ALA A 47 -6.56 10.12 12.32
C ALA A 47 -7.27 11.36 11.73
N GLY A 48 -8.60 11.36 11.61
CA GLY A 48 -9.38 12.46 11.05
C GLY A 48 -9.24 12.61 9.53
N VAL A 49 -8.91 11.53 8.83
CA VAL A 49 -8.80 11.50 7.37
C VAL A 49 -9.77 10.50 6.76
N SER A 50 -10.01 10.60 5.45
CA SER A 50 -10.86 9.66 4.72
C SER A 50 -10.05 8.84 3.73
N PRO A 51 -10.46 7.59 3.43
CA PRO A 51 -9.83 6.81 2.38
C PRO A 51 -10.05 7.49 1.01
N SER A 52 -9.04 7.46 0.14
CA SER A 52 -9.15 7.92 -1.25
C SER A 52 -9.70 6.84 -2.19
N PHE A 53 -9.58 5.59 -1.78
CA PHE A 53 -10.17 4.40 -2.39
C PHE A 53 -10.35 3.32 -1.32
N PRO A 54 -11.21 2.30 -1.54
CA PRO A 54 -11.38 1.20 -0.60
C PRO A 54 -10.06 0.44 -0.41
N PRO A 55 -9.66 0.07 0.82
CA PRO A 55 -8.47 -0.74 1.03
C PRO A 55 -8.48 -2.01 0.18
N ASN A 56 -7.36 -2.31 -0.48
CA ASN A 56 -7.19 -3.53 -1.28
C ASN A 56 -6.30 -4.52 -0.53
N ILE A 57 -6.72 -5.78 -0.50
CA ILE A 57 -6.00 -6.90 0.12
C ILE A 57 -5.90 -8.02 -0.91
N SER A 58 -4.84 -8.00 -1.68
CA SER A 58 -4.66 -8.91 -2.82
C SER A 58 -3.69 -10.05 -2.47
N ILE A 59 -4.07 -11.29 -2.78
CA ILE A 59 -3.36 -12.48 -2.35
C ILE A 59 -2.77 -13.21 -3.56
N ASN A 60 -1.54 -13.65 -3.44
CA ASN A 60 -0.82 -14.50 -4.38
C ASN A 60 -0.87 -13.96 -5.82
N GLU A 61 -1.50 -14.67 -6.76
CA GLU A 61 -1.63 -14.30 -8.17
C GLU A 61 -2.51 -13.06 -8.42
N CYS A 62 -3.38 -12.71 -7.47
CA CYS A 62 -4.10 -11.45 -7.54
C CYS A 62 -3.11 -10.30 -7.23
N ALA A 63 -2.75 -9.53 -8.24
CA ALA A 63 -1.72 -8.50 -8.10
C ALA A 63 -2.23 -7.27 -7.34
N ALA A 64 -3.48 -6.85 -7.59
CA ALA A 64 -4.07 -5.63 -7.04
C ALA A 64 -5.61 -5.67 -7.14
N HIS A 65 -6.28 -4.68 -6.54
CA HIS A 65 -7.71 -4.38 -6.68
C HIS A 65 -8.66 -5.47 -6.14
N ASP A 66 -8.20 -6.30 -5.19
CA ASP A 66 -9.06 -7.22 -4.45
C ASP A 66 -9.49 -6.53 -3.14
N THR A 67 -10.74 -6.07 -3.13
CA THR A 67 -11.35 -5.44 -1.96
C THR A 67 -12.27 -6.43 -1.27
N PRO A 68 -12.05 -6.77 0.02
CA PRO A 68 -12.93 -7.65 0.76
C PRO A 68 -14.38 -7.13 0.77
N SER A 69 -15.34 -8.01 0.51
CA SER A 69 -16.75 -7.70 0.71
C SER A 69 -17.14 -7.80 2.19
N PRO A 70 -18.23 -7.16 2.64
CA PRO A 70 -18.66 -7.25 4.05
C PRO A 70 -18.98 -8.67 4.55
N VAL A 71 -19.12 -9.63 3.64
CA VAL A 71 -19.39 -11.04 3.95
C VAL A 71 -18.21 -11.95 3.56
N ASP A 72 -17.04 -11.36 3.34
CA ASP A 72 -15.83 -12.11 3.02
C ASP A 72 -15.33 -12.86 4.26
N ASP A 73 -15.24 -14.18 4.16
CA ASP A 73 -14.78 -15.08 5.21
C ASP A 73 -13.36 -15.62 4.98
N ARG A 74 -12.65 -15.10 3.97
CA ARG A 74 -11.27 -15.48 3.70
C ARG A 74 -10.37 -15.11 4.87
N VAL A 75 -9.47 -16.03 5.21
CA VAL A 75 -8.39 -15.80 6.17
C VAL A 75 -7.04 -15.90 5.48
N PHE A 76 -6.05 -15.19 5.98
CA PHE A 76 -4.68 -15.36 5.52
C PHE A 76 -4.17 -16.76 5.87
N ALA A 77 -3.43 -17.37 4.98
CA ALA A 77 -2.83 -18.68 5.15
C ALA A 77 -1.30 -18.61 5.23
N GLU A 78 -0.70 -19.63 5.83
CA GLU A 78 0.74 -19.81 5.75
C GLU A 78 1.14 -20.07 4.29
N GLY A 79 2.17 -19.39 3.79
CA GLY A 79 2.57 -19.44 2.39
C GLY A 79 2.03 -18.30 1.53
N ASP A 80 1.09 -17.49 2.02
CA ASP A 80 0.55 -16.37 1.25
C ASP A 80 1.55 -15.24 1.03
N LEU A 81 1.44 -14.61 -0.14
CA LEU A 81 2.04 -13.33 -0.48
C LEU A 81 0.94 -12.27 -0.52
N VAL A 82 0.84 -11.46 0.52
CA VAL A 82 -0.24 -10.50 0.71
C VAL A 82 0.21 -9.10 0.30
N LYS A 83 -0.55 -8.42 -0.55
CA LYS A 83 -0.37 -7.00 -0.89
C LYS A 83 -1.47 -6.20 -0.22
N LEU A 84 -1.09 -5.40 0.77
CA LEU A 84 -1.97 -4.40 1.39
C LEU A 84 -1.72 -3.07 0.70
N ASP A 85 -2.76 -2.52 0.08
CA ASP A 85 -2.72 -1.28 -0.69
C ASP A 85 -3.81 -0.35 -0.17
N ILE A 86 -3.39 0.80 0.32
CA ILE A 86 -4.27 1.79 0.96
C ILE A 86 -3.96 3.20 0.49
N GLY A 87 -5.00 4.00 0.40
CA GLY A 87 -4.87 5.42 0.10
C GLY A 87 -5.75 6.28 1.00
N THR A 88 -5.24 7.45 1.35
CA THR A 88 -5.99 8.47 2.08
C THR A 88 -5.78 9.84 1.46
N HIS A 89 -6.54 10.83 1.90
CA HIS A 89 -6.37 12.20 1.46
C HIS A 89 -6.60 13.20 2.60
N VAL A 90 -5.93 14.35 2.49
CA VAL A 90 -6.19 15.56 3.27
C VAL A 90 -6.62 16.65 2.30
N GLU A 91 -7.81 17.21 2.47
CA GLU A 91 -8.38 18.24 1.57
C GLU A 91 -8.36 17.83 0.07
N GLY A 92 -8.46 16.53 -0.24
CA GLY A 92 -8.41 16.01 -1.60
C GLY A 92 -7.00 15.71 -2.14
N TYR A 93 -5.94 16.02 -1.40
CA TYR A 93 -4.55 15.71 -1.75
C TYR A 93 -4.22 14.30 -1.29
N ILE A 94 -4.04 13.38 -2.25
CA ILE A 94 -3.99 11.93 -2.04
C ILE A 94 -2.57 11.47 -1.73
N ALA A 95 -2.45 10.53 -0.78
CA ALA A 95 -1.33 9.62 -0.65
C ALA A 95 -1.79 8.18 -0.89
N ASP A 96 -1.12 7.50 -1.79
CA ASP A 96 -1.34 6.12 -2.20
C ASP A 96 -0.09 5.31 -1.87
N THR A 97 -0.25 4.19 -1.17
CA THR A 97 0.88 3.40 -0.67
C THR A 97 0.51 1.95 -0.46
N ALA A 98 1.45 1.07 -0.78
CA ALA A 98 1.28 -0.37 -0.62
C ALA A 98 2.51 -1.02 0.02
N VAL A 99 2.29 -2.20 0.59
CA VAL A 99 3.34 -3.08 1.11
C VAL A 99 3.00 -4.53 0.83
N THR A 100 4.03 -5.34 0.61
CA THR A 100 3.88 -6.79 0.50
C THR A 100 4.32 -7.45 1.81
N ILE A 101 3.44 -8.31 2.33
CA ILE A 101 3.70 -9.15 3.51
C ILE A 101 3.90 -10.58 3.01
N ASN A 102 5.08 -11.13 3.27
CA ASN A 102 5.44 -12.48 2.90
C ASN A 102 5.15 -13.44 4.07
N LEU A 103 4.10 -14.23 3.97
CA LEU A 103 3.75 -15.27 4.94
C LEU A 103 4.31 -16.65 4.53
N GLY A 104 5.18 -16.69 3.50
CA GLY A 104 5.72 -17.90 2.92
C GLY A 104 7.20 -17.80 2.57
N ASP A 105 7.57 -18.36 1.44
CA ASP A 105 8.94 -18.52 0.95
C ASP A 105 9.15 -17.72 -0.36
N HIS A 106 8.87 -16.40 -0.31
CA HIS A 106 8.87 -15.52 -1.48
C HIS A 106 9.90 -14.37 -1.39
N GLU A 107 10.94 -14.51 -0.56
CA GLU A 107 11.92 -13.46 -0.28
C GLU A 107 12.56 -12.90 -1.55
N LYS A 108 12.95 -13.75 -2.49
CA LYS A 108 13.58 -13.32 -3.75
C LYS A 108 12.66 -12.44 -4.60
N LEU A 109 11.36 -12.76 -4.62
CA LEU A 109 10.36 -11.97 -5.34
C LEU A 109 10.17 -10.60 -4.66
N CYS A 110 10.04 -10.59 -3.34
CA CYS A 110 9.93 -9.35 -2.56
C CYS A 110 11.17 -8.47 -2.72
N GLU A 111 12.37 -9.04 -2.66
CA GLU A 111 13.62 -8.31 -2.88
C GLU A 111 13.72 -7.73 -4.29
N ALA A 112 13.31 -8.49 -5.31
CA ALA A 112 13.32 -8.00 -6.69
C ALA A 112 12.37 -6.81 -6.87
N ALA A 113 11.15 -6.89 -6.31
CA ALA A 113 10.19 -5.80 -6.34
C ALA A 113 10.70 -4.56 -5.60
N GLN A 114 11.31 -4.72 -4.43
CA GLN A 114 11.89 -3.62 -3.66
C GLN A 114 13.05 -2.96 -4.43
N LYS A 115 13.96 -3.73 -5.02
CA LYS A 115 15.07 -3.20 -5.83
C LYS A 115 14.54 -2.42 -7.05
N ALA A 116 13.49 -2.92 -7.69
CA ALA A 116 12.86 -2.23 -8.82
C ALA A 116 12.24 -0.88 -8.39
N LEU A 117 11.58 -0.85 -7.23
CA LEU A 117 11.03 0.38 -6.65
C LEU A 117 12.14 1.38 -6.30
N ASP A 118 13.19 0.93 -5.61
CA ASP A 118 14.31 1.78 -5.22
C ASP A 118 15.01 2.38 -6.45
N ALA A 119 15.20 1.57 -7.50
CA ALA A 119 15.76 2.04 -8.76
C ALA A 119 14.85 3.07 -9.45
N ALA A 120 13.53 2.86 -9.43
CA ALA A 120 12.56 3.80 -9.96
C ALA A 120 12.60 5.14 -9.21
N ILE A 121 12.57 5.10 -7.87
CA ILE A 121 12.62 6.29 -7.02
C ILE A 121 13.91 7.07 -7.24
N SER A 122 15.04 6.39 -7.41
CA SER A 122 16.37 7.02 -7.57
C SER A 122 16.50 7.94 -8.78
N VAL A 123 15.63 7.81 -9.77
CA VAL A 123 15.65 8.64 -10.99
C VAL A 123 14.58 9.72 -11.02
N VAL A 124 13.63 9.71 -10.08
CA VAL A 124 12.53 10.70 -10.03
C VAL A 124 13.09 12.09 -9.78
N LYS A 125 12.78 13.01 -10.68
CA LYS A 125 13.13 14.43 -10.59
C LYS A 125 12.17 15.27 -11.44
N PRO A 126 12.08 16.58 -11.22
CA PRO A 126 11.29 17.47 -12.07
C PRO A 126 11.66 17.31 -13.56
N GLU A 127 10.66 17.39 -14.44
CA GLU A 127 10.78 17.29 -15.90
C GLU A 127 11.27 15.93 -16.44
N LEU A 128 11.38 14.90 -15.60
CA LEU A 128 11.68 13.54 -16.06
C LEU A 128 10.56 13.01 -16.96
N VAL A 129 10.92 12.40 -18.07
CA VAL A 129 9.96 11.67 -18.91
C VAL A 129 9.56 10.38 -18.19
N VAL A 130 8.26 10.19 -17.93
CA VAL A 130 7.73 9.08 -17.08
C VAL A 130 8.17 7.70 -17.59
N SER A 131 8.34 7.52 -18.91
CA SER A 131 8.85 6.24 -19.47
C SER A 131 10.26 5.86 -19.01
N GLU A 132 11.07 6.83 -18.58
CA GLU A 132 12.42 6.56 -18.06
C GLU A 132 12.38 5.81 -16.72
N ILE A 133 11.37 6.09 -15.89
CA ILE A 133 11.14 5.38 -14.62
C ILE A 133 10.91 3.88 -14.90
N GLY A 134 10.00 3.58 -15.85
CA GLY A 134 9.70 2.20 -16.22
C GLY A 134 10.89 1.45 -16.87
N CYS A 135 11.76 2.15 -17.57
CA CYS A 135 12.98 1.57 -18.13
C CYS A 135 13.97 1.15 -17.04
N LYS A 136 14.11 1.93 -15.97
CA LYS A 136 15.00 1.62 -14.86
C LYS A 136 14.55 0.37 -14.07
N GLY A 137 13.25 0.24 -13.81
CA GLY A 137 12.71 -0.94 -13.09
C GLY A 137 12.80 -2.25 -13.87
N ARG A 138 12.92 -2.21 -15.21
CA ARG A 138 13.01 -3.40 -16.06
C ARG A 138 14.45 -3.92 -16.25
N GLY A 139 15.46 -3.18 -15.84
CA GLY A 139 16.87 -3.52 -16.01
C GLY A 139 17.48 -4.29 -14.83
N LEU A 140 16.67 -4.75 -13.90
CA LEU A 140 16.99 -5.53 -12.70
C LEU A 140 16.39 -6.92 -12.80
#